data_183d52b9a9d40ec0e26d8ce71a631494
#
_entry.id   183d52b9a9d40ec0e26d8ce71a631494
#
_cell.length_a   1.000
_cell.length_b   1.000
_cell.length_c   1.000
_cell.angle_alpha   90.00
_cell.angle_beta   90.00
_cell.angle_gamma   90.00
#
_symmetry.space_group_name_H-M   'P 1'
#
loop_
_entity.id
_entity.type
_entity.pdbx_description
1 polymer ?
#
loop_
_entity_poly.entity_id
_entity_poly.type
_entity_poly.pdbx_seq_one_letter_code
_entity_poly.pdbx_strand_id
1 'polypeptide(L)'
;MSKAANGSGTVYKPKHPSKNLPFRAEVWVTDNSRPEGKRRISKNFKKRSQAEQWRDEMIRKYSSSNDSICDPCITLSQWLTFWLNTFALNIKDSTRTGYECYISQHIAKHRIGNIQLKELNVCDLQSYISYLAKNKNLKGGNGLSVKTIRSMMLMVRKSLHTAVGAGLLDKNPADFIVLPRLEQKPVEALSLEEIKTLIDTSREERWGIFFPLAFMTGCRIGELGALRQSSLKCTNGVWYISVEGSLNRVRDYSGESDKKTVLRVGSTKNSKSREIPIPAELVNALHQHFSKQQEEANLCCGEYLNDPYIFCNEFGNFVDPSTLRNWSKDIAEKAGIKHYYPHILRKSFATLAAQNMDIKSLSAILGHSSCSVSINHYIASNLETKHKAVKNLTPICQELLENIA
;
A
#
# COMPACT_ATOMS: atom_id res chain seq x y z
N MET A 1 14.10 -3.26 56.25
CA MET A 1 14.08 -2.59 54.91
C MET A 1 13.16 -3.36 54.03
N SER A 2 11.98 -2.81 53.70
CA SER A 2 11.01 -3.48 52.81
C SER A 2 11.61 -3.59 51.41
N LYS A 3 11.58 -4.79 50.82
CA LYS A 3 11.94 -5.04 49.43
C LYS A 3 10.94 -4.23 48.55
N ALA A 4 11.47 -3.29 47.77
CA ALA A 4 10.69 -2.60 46.75
C ALA A 4 10.10 -3.60 45.74
N ALA A 5 8.87 -3.38 45.28
CA ALA A 5 8.18 -4.25 44.32
C ALA A 5 9.00 -4.40 43.03
N ASN A 6 8.98 -5.61 42.43
CA ASN A 6 9.65 -5.90 41.17
C ASN A 6 9.23 -4.92 40.08
N GLY A 7 10.20 -4.17 39.53
CA GLY A 7 9.97 -3.20 38.44
C GLY A 7 10.19 -1.72 38.82
N SER A 8 10.22 -1.38 40.12
CA SER A 8 10.55 -0.03 40.59
C SER A 8 12.05 0.08 40.76
N GLY A 9 12.78 0.78 39.93
CA GLY A 9 14.22 1.03 40.09
C GLY A 9 14.63 1.39 41.51
N THR A 10 15.89 1.30 41.82
CA THR A 10 16.42 1.50 43.18
C THR A 10 17.28 2.77 43.27
N VAL A 11 17.21 3.48 44.42
CA VAL A 11 18.10 4.60 44.76
C VAL A 11 18.81 4.28 46.07
N TYR A 12 20.13 4.23 46.04
CA TYR A 12 20.94 3.85 47.20
C TYR A 12 22.28 4.57 47.25
N LYS A 13 22.99 4.52 48.40
CA LYS A 13 24.39 4.93 48.51
C LYS A 13 25.25 3.68 48.31
N PRO A 14 26.12 3.64 47.27
CA PRO A 14 27.04 2.54 47.05
C PRO A 14 28.06 2.44 48.18
N LYS A 15 28.65 1.24 48.43
CA LYS A 15 29.66 1.01 49.46
C LYS A 15 30.89 1.91 49.31
N HIS A 16 31.22 2.30 48.07
CA HIS A 16 32.29 3.24 47.75
C HIS A 16 31.69 4.40 46.95
N PRO A 17 31.09 5.39 47.61
CA PRO A 17 30.47 6.52 46.95
C PRO A 17 31.54 7.47 46.38
N SER A 18 31.27 8.04 45.20
CA SER A 18 32.08 9.14 44.69
C SER A 18 31.93 10.36 45.62
N LYS A 19 33.04 11.03 45.95
CA LYS A 19 33.04 12.19 46.89
C LYS A 19 32.02 13.28 46.56
N ASN A 20 31.70 13.45 45.26
CA ASN A 20 30.80 14.50 44.79
C ASN A 20 29.38 14.02 44.41
N LEU A 21 29.14 12.70 44.30
CA LEU A 21 27.88 12.11 43.80
C LEU A 21 27.51 10.87 44.63
N PRO A 22 27.11 11.03 45.90
CA PRO A 22 26.96 9.92 46.85
C PRO A 22 25.74 9.03 46.62
N PHE A 23 24.78 9.44 45.77
CA PHE A 23 23.56 8.67 45.50
C PHE A 23 23.59 8.07 44.10
N ARG A 24 23.21 6.81 43.99
CA ARG A 24 23.08 6.09 42.70
C ARG A 24 21.65 5.66 42.48
N ALA A 25 21.11 5.98 41.33
CA ALA A 25 19.84 5.47 40.86
C ALA A 25 20.07 4.40 39.77
N GLU A 26 19.32 3.31 39.82
CA GLU A 26 19.36 2.19 38.87
C GLU A 26 17.97 1.79 38.47
N VAL A 27 17.77 1.58 37.15
CA VAL A 27 16.51 1.11 36.56
C VAL A 27 16.80 -0.01 35.58
N TRP A 28 16.01 -1.06 35.64
CA TRP A 28 16.03 -2.13 34.65
C TRP A 28 15.07 -1.79 33.53
N VAL A 29 15.56 -1.82 32.30
CA VAL A 29 14.78 -1.54 31.09
C VAL A 29 14.78 -2.76 30.18
N THR A 30 13.69 -2.98 29.47
CA THR A 30 13.57 -4.05 28.47
C THR A 30 14.50 -3.76 27.29
N ASP A 31 15.31 -4.74 26.89
CA ASP A 31 16.25 -4.64 25.78
C ASP A 31 16.26 -5.98 25.01
N ASN A 32 15.47 -6.06 23.96
CA ASN A 32 15.29 -7.26 23.15
C ASN A 32 16.55 -7.65 22.34
N SER A 33 17.60 -6.83 22.35
CA SER A 33 18.89 -7.14 21.72
C SER A 33 19.78 -8.05 22.58
N ARG A 34 19.40 -8.29 23.84
CA ARG A 34 20.16 -9.12 24.78
C ARG A 34 19.47 -10.44 25.12
N PRO A 35 20.23 -11.53 25.33
CA PRO A 35 19.68 -12.84 25.70
C PRO A 35 18.80 -12.82 26.96
N GLU A 36 19.10 -11.92 27.90
CA GLU A 36 18.34 -11.73 29.15
C GLU A 36 17.11 -10.84 29.00
N GLY A 37 16.87 -10.25 27.81
CA GLY A 37 15.74 -9.36 27.53
C GLY A 37 15.72 -8.06 28.34
N LYS A 38 16.78 -7.77 29.15
CA LYS A 38 16.81 -6.62 30.06
C LYS A 38 18.20 -5.97 30.11
N ARG A 39 18.21 -4.64 30.25
CA ARG A 39 19.43 -3.85 30.45
C ARG A 39 19.29 -2.96 31.68
N ARG A 40 20.37 -2.84 32.46
CA ARG A 40 20.45 -1.94 33.61
C ARG A 40 20.99 -0.58 33.16
N ILE A 41 20.24 0.48 33.45
CA ILE A 41 20.69 1.88 33.29
C ILE A 41 20.91 2.45 34.69
N SER A 42 22.06 3.12 34.91
CA SER A 42 22.37 3.75 36.20
C SER A 42 23.02 5.12 36.03
N LYS A 43 22.77 6.02 37.01
CA LYS A 43 23.35 7.34 37.04
C LYS A 43 23.57 7.77 38.50
N ASN A 44 24.66 8.57 38.76
CA ASN A 44 25.01 9.06 40.08
C ASN A 44 24.57 10.53 40.25
N PHE A 45 24.18 10.93 41.49
CA PHE A 45 23.61 12.24 41.79
C PHE A 45 24.15 12.80 43.10
N LYS A 46 24.13 14.13 43.24
CA LYS A 46 24.52 14.86 44.48
C LYS A 46 23.48 14.71 45.58
N LYS A 47 22.20 14.77 45.25
CA LYS A 47 21.07 14.72 46.20
C LYS A 47 20.21 13.48 45.91
N ARG A 48 19.65 12.90 46.95
CA ARG A 48 18.76 11.74 46.87
C ARG A 48 17.48 12.07 46.07
N SER A 49 16.91 13.24 46.25
CA SER A 49 15.72 13.70 45.51
C SER A 49 15.95 13.76 44.00
N GLN A 50 17.14 14.18 43.55
CA GLN A 50 17.49 14.16 42.12
C GLN A 50 17.62 12.73 41.57
N ALA A 51 18.14 11.82 42.38
CA ALA A 51 18.25 10.41 42.01
C ALA A 51 16.85 9.75 41.88
N GLU A 52 15.93 10.10 42.80
CA GLU A 52 14.54 9.64 42.78
C GLU A 52 13.78 10.20 41.59
N GLN A 53 13.88 11.50 41.30
CA GLN A 53 13.29 12.14 40.13
C GLN A 53 13.78 11.49 38.82
N TRP A 54 15.09 11.29 38.68
CA TRP A 54 15.65 10.63 37.50
C TRP A 54 15.20 9.18 37.40
N ARG A 55 15.14 8.43 38.52
CA ARG A 55 14.59 7.05 38.52
C ARG A 55 13.18 7.04 38.00
N ASP A 56 12.31 7.93 38.49
CA ASP A 56 10.91 7.99 38.12
C ASP A 56 10.73 8.42 36.65
N GLU A 57 11.56 9.35 36.19
CA GLU A 57 11.62 9.74 34.78
C GLU A 57 12.04 8.57 33.87
N MET A 58 13.07 7.81 34.27
CA MET A 58 13.52 6.65 33.53
C MET A 58 12.50 5.53 33.58
N ILE A 59 11.86 5.29 34.71
CA ILE A 59 10.74 4.34 34.81
C ILE A 59 9.63 4.78 33.82
N ARG A 60 9.18 6.02 33.85
CA ARG A 60 8.18 6.51 32.88
C ARG A 60 8.63 6.34 31.44
N LYS A 61 9.87 6.68 31.12
CA LYS A 61 10.43 6.59 29.78
C LYS A 61 10.52 5.17 29.23
N TYR A 62 10.80 4.19 30.09
CA TYR A 62 11.04 2.81 29.70
C TYR A 62 9.92 1.82 30.12
N SER A 63 9.00 2.20 31.03
CA SER A 63 7.76 1.45 31.26
C SER A 63 6.75 1.59 30.11
N SER A 64 6.99 2.52 29.18
CA SER A 64 6.16 2.73 27.97
C SER A 64 6.30 1.62 26.91
N SER A 65 7.00 0.54 27.20
CA SER A 65 7.02 -0.63 26.35
C SER A 65 6.30 -1.79 27.05
N ASN A 66 5.04 -1.92 26.77
CA ASN A 66 4.21 -3.12 26.72
C ASN A 66 3.03 -3.33 27.67
N ASP A 67 2.74 -2.59 28.77
CA ASP A 67 1.64 -3.09 29.62
C ASP A 67 0.66 -2.05 30.23
N SER A 68 0.62 -0.81 29.76
CA SER A 68 -0.41 0.13 30.24
C SER A 68 -1.09 0.91 29.11
N ILE A 69 -2.11 0.30 28.52
CA ILE A 69 -3.05 0.91 27.55
C ILE A 69 -3.79 2.11 28.17
N CYS A 70 -3.75 2.25 29.49
CA CYS A 70 -4.47 3.26 30.27
C CYS A 70 -3.56 4.40 30.76
N ASP A 71 -2.47 4.73 30.07
CA ASP A 71 -1.71 5.95 30.41
C ASP A 71 -2.52 7.17 29.93
N PRO A 72 -3.07 7.99 30.86
CA PRO A 72 -3.80 9.22 30.49
C PRO A 72 -2.94 10.23 29.72
N CYS A 73 -1.62 10.03 29.66
CA CYS A 73 -0.66 10.89 29.00
C CYS A 73 -0.17 10.36 27.65
N ILE A 74 -0.78 9.31 27.09
CA ILE A 74 -0.38 8.75 25.79
C ILE A 74 -0.49 9.81 24.70
N THR A 75 0.57 9.97 23.90
CA THR A 75 0.58 10.92 22.79
C THR A 75 -0.06 10.32 21.53
N LEU A 76 -0.44 11.18 20.57
CA LEU A 76 -1.04 10.74 19.32
C LEU A 76 -0.14 9.75 18.57
N SER A 77 1.17 9.99 18.47
CA SER A 77 2.08 9.08 17.75
C SER A 77 2.24 7.73 18.46
N GLN A 78 2.28 7.72 19.80
CA GLN A 78 2.33 6.50 20.60
C GLN A 78 1.03 5.70 20.45
N TRP A 79 -0.12 6.38 20.53
CA TRP A 79 -1.42 5.74 20.31
C TRP A 79 -1.55 5.13 18.93
N LEU A 80 -1.20 5.87 17.88
CA LEU A 80 -1.27 5.36 16.50
C LEU A 80 -0.39 4.12 16.28
N THR A 81 0.81 4.12 16.86
CA THR A 81 1.72 2.97 16.81
C THR A 81 1.13 1.76 17.54
N PHE A 82 0.60 1.99 18.73
CA PHE A 82 -0.07 0.96 19.52
C PHE A 82 -1.30 0.40 18.79
N TRP A 83 -2.17 1.30 18.30
CA TRP A 83 -3.36 0.93 17.53
C TRP A 83 -3.03 0.10 16.30
N LEU A 84 -1.99 0.48 15.56
CA LEU A 84 -1.57 -0.25 14.36
C LEU A 84 -1.10 -1.68 14.69
N ASN A 85 -0.44 -1.85 15.83
CA ASN A 85 0.08 -3.16 16.25
C ASN A 85 -0.97 -4.06 16.91
N THR A 86 -1.96 -3.47 17.57
CA THR A 86 -2.91 -4.21 18.40
C THR A 86 -4.29 -4.36 17.75
N PHE A 87 -4.83 -3.29 17.16
CA PHE A 87 -6.20 -3.29 16.64
C PHE A 87 -6.29 -3.47 15.12
N ALA A 88 -5.23 -3.13 14.39
CA ALA A 88 -5.22 -3.21 12.93
C ALA A 88 -4.72 -4.57 12.42
N LEU A 89 -5.20 -5.67 12.99
CA LEU A 89 -4.70 -7.03 12.70
C LEU A 89 -5.05 -7.52 11.28
N ASN A 90 -6.22 -7.13 10.77
CA ASN A 90 -6.76 -7.63 9.49
C ASN A 90 -6.48 -6.70 8.30
N ILE A 91 -5.42 -5.89 8.36
CA ILE A 91 -5.01 -5.05 7.22
C ILE A 91 -3.92 -5.74 6.40
N LYS A 92 -3.94 -5.51 5.08
CA LYS A 92 -2.88 -6.02 4.18
C LYS A 92 -1.54 -5.39 4.51
N ASP A 93 -0.45 -6.14 4.32
CA ASP A 93 0.93 -5.69 4.58
C ASP A 93 1.27 -4.38 3.88
N SER A 94 0.81 -4.19 2.63
CA SER A 94 0.99 -2.93 1.89
C SER A 94 0.29 -1.74 2.54
N THR A 95 -0.89 -1.95 3.13
CA THR A 95 -1.64 -0.92 3.88
C THR A 95 -0.93 -0.62 5.19
N ARG A 96 -0.47 -1.66 5.90
CA ARG A 96 0.30 -1.54 7.13
C ARG A 96 1.56 -0.72 6.90
N THR A 97 2.35 -1.04 5.88
CA THR A 97 3.55 -0.28 5.49
C THR A 97 3.22 1.19 5.21
N GLY A 98 2.09 1.47 4.53
CA GLY A 98 1.62 2.83 4.31
C GLY A 98 1.28 3.57 5.59
N TYR A 99 0.60 2.94 6.53
CA TYR A 99 0.27 3.51 7.84
C TYR A 99 1.51 3.77 8.69
N GLU A 100 2.46 2.84 8.71
CA GLU A 100 3.75 3.04 9.38
C GLU A 100 4.52 4.24 8.81
N CYS A 101 4.49 4.40 7.49
CA CYS A 101 5.07 5.58 6.84
C CYS A 101 4.37 6.87 7.28
N TYR A 102 3.04 6.89 7.33
CA TYR A 102 2.30 8.07 7.80
C TYR A 102 2.66 8.42 9.25
N ILE A 103 2.72 7.42 10.12
CA ILE A 103 3.06 7.63 11.53
C ILE A 103 4.49 8.11 11.68
N SER A 104 5.47 7.36 11.13
CA SER A 104 6.90 7.61 11.39
C SER A 104 7.47 8.80 10.64
N GLN A 105 7.01 9.07 9.42
CA GLN A 105 7.60 10.12 8.57
C GLN A 105 6.85 11.45 8.61
N HIS A 106 5.57 11.44 8.96
CA HIS A 106 4.75 12.63 8.94
C HIS A 106 4.25 13.04 10.33
N ILE A 107 3.59 12.13 11.06
CA ILE A 107 2.93 12.47 12.33
C ILE A 107 3.96 12.59 13.45
N ALA A 108 4.82 11.60 13.67
CA ALA A 108 5.80 11.57 14.76
C ALA A 108 6.88 12.67 14.64
N LYS A 109 7.17 13.12 13.42
CA LYS A 109 8.14 14.22 13.17
C LYS A 109 7.53 15.61 13.31
N HIS A 110 6.22 15.72 13.43
CA HIS A 110 5.52 16.97 13.62
C HIS A 110 5.04 17.12 15.07
N ARG A 111 4.89 18.37 15.56
CA ARG A 111 4.44 18.65 16.93
C ARG A 111 3.13 17.91 17.31
N ILE A 112 2.26 17.67 16.34
CA ILE A 112 0.97 16.98 16.56
C ILE A 112 1.17 15.56 17.13
N GLY A 113 2.23 14.88 16.75
CA GLY A 113 2.54 13.53 17.24
C GLY A 113 2.83 13.49 18.73
N ASN A 114 3.25 14.62 19.33
CA ASN A 114 3.59 14.75 20.74
C ASN A 114 2.43 15.31 21.60
N ILE A 115 1.30 15.68 20.99
CA ILE A 115 0.11 16.11 21.72
C ILE A 115 -0.48 14.90 22.43
N GLN A 116 -0.79 15.06 23.73
CA GLN A 116 -1.49 14.01 24.48
C GLN A 116 -2.88 13.77 23.90
N LEU A 117 -3.31 12.53 23.87
CA LEU A 117 -4.55 12.14 23.21
C LEU A 117 -5.77 12.90 23.77
N LYS A 118 -5.80 13.12 25.09
CA LYS A 118 -6.86 13.87 25.78
C LYS A 118 -6.91 15.36 25.45
N GLU A 119 -5.78 15.94 25.07
CA GLU A 119 -5.66 17.36 24.73
C GLU A 119 -5.89 17.62 23.24
N LEU A 120 -5.87 16.54 22.41
CA LEU A 120 -6.02 16.63 20.98
C LEU A 120 -7.41 17.15 20.60
N ASN A 121 -7.43 18.26 19.88
CA ASN A 121 -8.67 18.90 19.45
C ASN A 121 -8.75 19.05 17.92
N VAL A 122 -9.92 19.49 17.45
CA VAL A 122 -10.21 19.68 16.02
C VAL A 122 -9.26 20.70 15.39
N CYS A 123 -8.93 21.79 16.10
CA CYS A 123 -8.08 22.85 15.59
C CYS A 123 -6.63 22.37 15.36
N ASP A 124 -6.12 21.50 16.22
CA ASP A 124 -4.80 20.89 16.04
C ASP A 124 -4.74 20.05 14.77
N LEU A 125 -5.73 19.19 14.56
CA LEU A 125 -5.85 18.35 13.36
C LEU A 125 -6.03 19.19 12.10
N GLN A 126 -6.86 20.26 12.17
CA GLN A 126 -7.10 21.13 11.03
C GLN A 126 -5.85 21.95 10.66
N SER A 127 -5.13 22.45 11.67
CA SER A 127 -3.84 23.13 11.48
C SER A 127 -2.80 22.22 10.86
N TYR A 128 -2.78 20.95 11.28
CA TYR A 128 -1.88 19.95 10.72
C TYR A 128 -2.21 19.62 9.25
N ILE A 129 -3.49 19.52 8.89
CA ILE A 129 -3.92 19.36 7.48
C ILE A 129 -3.41 20.54 6.64
N SER A 130 -3.56 21.77 7.13
CA SER A 130 -3.07 22.98 6.45
C SER A 130 -1.55 22.97 6.32
N TYR A 131 -0.83 22.52 7.34
CA TYR A 131 0.62 22.33 7.31
C TYR A 131 1.03 21.34 6.22
N LEU A 132 0.40 20.16 6.18
CA LEU A 132 0.70 19.12 5.19
C LEU A 132 0.45 19.57 3.74
N ALA A 133 -0.54 20.43 3.54
CA ALA A 133 -0.88 20.95 2.21
C ALA A 133 0.13 21.98 1.69
N LYS A 134 0.77 22.76 2.59
CA LYS A 134 1.61 23.90 2.22
C LYS A 134 3.11 23.62 2.29
N ASN A 135 3.56 22.76 3.20
CA ASN A 135 4.98 22.57 3.46
C ASN A 135 5.61 21.53 2.54
N LYS A 136 6.91 21.71 2.24
CA LYS A 136 7.69 20.80 1.38
C LYS A 136 7.53 19.35 1.83
N ASN A 137 7.22 18.49 0.89
CA ASN A 137 7.16 17.05 1.12
C ASN A 137 8.58 16.44 1.13
N LEU A 138 8.68 15.15 1.50
CA LEU A 138 9.95 14.41 1.60
C LEU A 138 10.75 14.38 0.27
N LYS A 139 10.09 14.68 -0.86
CA LYS A 139 10.70 14.72 -2.21
C LYS A 139 11.01 16.14 -2.69
N GLY A 140 10.90 17.14 -1.82
CA GLY A 140 11.19 18.56 -2.14
C GLY A 140 10.06 19.30 -2.86
N GLY A 141 8.91 18.67 -3.12
CA GLY A 141 7.74 19.32 -3.71
C GLY A 141 6.90 20.11 -2.69
N ASN A 142 6.05 21.01 -3.19
CA ASN A 142 5.15 21.82 -2.36
C ASN A 142 3.96 21.00 -1.85
N GLY A 143 3.95 20.68 -0.57
CA GLY A 143 2.87 19.98 0.11
C GLY A 143 2.72 18.50 -0.25
N LEU A 144 1.89 17.79 0.50
CA LEU A 144 1.44 16.45 0.18
C LEU A 144 0.22 16.50 -0.75
N SER A 145 0.07 15.47 -1.58
CA SER A 145 -1.14 15.35 -2.41
C SER A 145 -2.40 15.27 -1.54
N VAL A 146 -3.49 15.88 -2.01
CA VAL A 146 -4.80 15.81 -1.35
C VAL A 146 -5.19 14.36 -1.04
N LYS A 147 -4.93 13.44 -1.96
CA LYS A 147 -5.20 12.01 -1.78
C LYS A 147 -4.41 11.43 -0.60
N THR A 148 -3.14 11.79 -0.45
CA THR A 148 -2.29 11.34 0.67
C THR A 148 -2.79 11.88 2.00
N ILE A 149 -3.11 13.20 2.06
CA ILE A 149 -3.66 13.85 3.26
C ILE A 149 -4.97 13.18 3.68
N ARG A 150 -5.90 12.96 2.74
CA ARG A 150 -7.17 12.28 3.01
C ARG A 150 -6.96 10.87 3.55
N SER A 151 -6.07 10.08 2.94
CA SER A 151 -5.79 8.71 3.38
C SER A 151 -5.17 8.67 4.77
N MET A 152 -4.27 9.60 5.09
CA MET A 152 -3.67 9.74 6.42
C MET A 152 -4.71 10.12 7.46
N MET A 153 -5.57 11.10 7.18
CA MET A 153 -6.62 11.53 8.11
C MET A 153 -7.70 10.47 8.31
N LEU A 154 -8.01 9.65 7.30
CA LEU A 154 -8.91 8.50 7.46
C LEU A 154 -8.31 7.45 8.41
N MET A 155 -7.00 7.18 8.33
CA MET A 155 -6.31 6.32 9.29
C MET A 155 -6.39 6.90 10.71
N VAL A 156 -6.08 8.19 10.88
CA VAL A 156 -6.17 8.89 12.17
C VAL A 156 -7.60 8.81 12.72
N ARG A 157 -8.61 9.15 11.91
CA ARG A 157 -10.02 9.06 12.31
C ARG A 157 -10.39 7.66 12.79
N LYS A 158 -10.01 6.62 12.04
CA LYS A 158 -10.27 5.23 12.40
C LYS A 158 -9.63 4.85 13.74
N SER A 159 -8.38 5.25 13.96
CA SER A 159 -7.68 4.97 15.21
C SER A 159 -8.28 5.70 16.41
N LEU A 160 -8.71 6.97 16.22
CA LEU A 160 -9.36 7.76 17.28
C LEU A 160 -10.76 7.23 17.61
N HIS A 161 -11.52 6.67 16.66
CA HIS A 161 -12.74 5.93 16.98
C HIS A 161 -12.47 4.72 17.89
N THR A 162 -11.36 4.01 17.65
CA THR A 162 -10.94 2.93 18.56
C THR A 162 -10.59 3.47 19.94
N ALA A 163 -9.95 4.66 20.04
CA ALA A 163 -9.65 5.30 21.31
C ALA A 163 -10.91 5.70 22.10
N VAL A 164 -11.95 6.16 21.40
CA VAL A 164 -13.27 6.43 22.02
C VAL A 164 -13.87 5.13 22.56
N GLY A 165 -13.87 4.05 21.75
CA GLY A 165 -14.35 2.74 22.19
C GLY A 165 -13.55 2.14 23.35
N ALA A 166 -12.28 2.50 23.49
CA ALA A 166 -11.42 2.11 24.61
C ALA A 166 -11.54 3.02 25.85
N GLY A 167 -12.39 4.07 25.81
CA GLY A 167 -12.58 5.00 26.93
C GLY A 167 -11.45 6.00 27.14
N LEU A 168 -10.53 6.16 26.16
CA LEU A 168 -9.43 7.12 26.22
C LEU A 168 -9.83 8.53 25.78
N LEU A 169 -10.93 8.63 25.02
CA LEU A 169 -11.53 9.87 24.53
C LEU A 169 -13.05 9.82 24.70
N ASP A 170 -13.66 10.93 25.03
CA ASP A 170 -15.13 11.06 25.08
C ASP A 170 -15.73 11.14 23.67
N LYS A 171 -15.03 11.79 22.73
CA LYS A 171 -15.46 11.97 21.33
C LYS A 171 -14.25 12.04 20.39
N ASN A 172 -14.48 11.70 19.14
CA ASN A 172 -13.41 11.73 18.14
C ASN A 172 -13.27 13.12 17.50
N PRO A 173 -12.18 13.86 17.75
CA PRO A 173 -11.99 15.19 17.16
C PRO A 173 -11.83 15.14 15.62
N ALA A 174 -11.43 14.00 15.06
CA ALA A 174 -11.26 13.86 13.61
C ALA A 174 -12.59 13.75 12.84
N ASP A 175 -13.75 13.68 13.51
CA ASP A 175 -15.05 13.67 12.83
C ASP A 175 -15.45 15.05 12.30
N PHE A 176 -14.91 16.11 12.89
CA PHE A 176 -15.25 17.49 12.59
C PHE A 176 -14.22 18.19 11.71
N ILE A 177 -13.17 17.51 11.25
CA ILE A 177 -12.17 18.10 10.34
C ILE A 177 -12.71 18.27 8.94
N VAL A 178 -12.29 19.35 8.28
CA VAL A 178 -12.56 19.60 6.87
C VAL A 178 -11.38 19.13 6.03
N LEU A 179 -11.63 18.13 5.19
CA LEU A 179 -10.61 17.59 4.29
C LEU A 179 -10.55 18.38 2.98
N PRO A 180 -9.36 18.60 2.41
CA PRO A 180 -9.22 19.24 1.11
C PRO A 180 -10.03 18.52 0.04
N ARG A 181 -10.64 19.29 -0.88
CA ARG A 181 -11.43 18.71 -1.98
C ARG A 181 -10.54 17.98 -2.96
N LEU A 182 -10.92 16.77 -3.31
CA LEU A 182 -10.22 15.98 -4.33
C LEU A 182 -10.74 16.38 -5.71
N GLU A 183 -9.91 17.08 -6.47
CA GLU A 183 -10.19 17.33 -7.88
C GLU A 183 -9.94 16.05 -8.67
N GLN A 184 -10.96 15.57 -9.35
CA GLN A 184 -10.82 14.48 -10.30
C GLN A 184 -10.36 15.06 -11.63
N LYS A 185 -9.08 14.96 -11.95
CA LYS A 185 -8.59 15.26 -13.29
C LYS A 185 -8.99 14.09 -14.20
N PRO A 186 -9.70 14.36 -15.31
CA PRO A 186 -9.93 13.33 -16.30
C PRO A 186 -8.57 12.84 -16.79
N VAL A 187 -8.32 11.57 -16.68
CA VAL A 187 -7.12 10.96 -17.27
C VAL A 187 -7.56 10.40 -18.62
N GLU A 188 -6.97 10.86 -19.68
CA GLU A 188 -7.21 10.38 -21.03
C GLU A 188 -6.68 8.94 -21.16
N ALA A 189 -7.45 8.08 -21.83
CA ALA A 189 -6.99 6.74 -22.22
C ALA A 189 -6.03 6.88 -23.42
N LEU A 190 -5.13 5.93 -23.60
CA LEU A 190 -4.30 5.88 -24.80
C LEU A 190 -5.16 5.54 -26.02
N SER A 191 -4.85 6.13 -27.15
CA SER A 191 -5.42 5.76 -28.45
C SER A 191 -4.89 4.38 -28.90
N LEU A 192 -5.58 3.75 -29.85
CA LEU A 192 -5.12 2.47 -30.43
C LEU A 192 -3.79 2.61 -31.14
N GLU A 193 -3.52 3.78 -31.76
CA GLU A 193 -2.24 4.08 -32.44
C GLU A 193 -1.10 4.20 -31.44
N GLU A 194 -1.32 4.87 -30.30
CA GLU A 194 -0.32 4.94 -29.23
C GLU A 194 -0.02 3.54 -28.64
N ILE A 195 -1.06 2.71 -28.44
CA ILE A 195 -0.87 1.34 -27.95
C ILE A 195 -0.08 0.52 -28.98
N LYS A 196 -0.40 0.63 -30.27
CA LYS A 196 0.34 -0.02 -31.35
C LYS A 196 1.81 0.41 -31.36
N THR A 197 2.06 1.71 -31.26
CA THR A 197 3.44 2.25 -31.19
C THR A 197 4.23 1.70 -30.01
N LEU A 198 3.58 1.54 -28.82
CA LEU A 198 4.23 0.90 -27.65
C LEU A 198 4.59 -0.55 -27.92
N ILE A 199 3.69 -1.31 -28.54
CA ILE A 199 3.90 -2.72 -28.89
C ILE A 199 5.04 -2.85 -29.90
N ASP A 200 5.04 -2.03 -30.96
CA ASP A 200 6.06 -2.07 -32.00
C ASP A 200 7.42 -1.64 -31.46
N THR A 201 7.49 -0.59 -30.61
CA THR A 201 8.74 -0.12 -29.98
C THR A 201 9.35 -1.16 -29.04
N SER A 202 8.52 -2.00 -28.40
CA SER A 202 8.98 -3.01 -27.44
C SER A 202 9.20 -4.40 -28.04
N ARG A 203 8.90 -4.63 -29.31
CA ARG A 203 8.82 -5.97 -29.93
C ARG A 203 10.07 -6.83 -29.71
N GLU A 204 11.26 -6.23 -29.86
CA GLU A 204 12.53 -6.95 -29.74
C GLU A 204 13.11 -6.91 -28.30
N GLU A 205 12.42 -6.23 -27.38
CA GLU A 205 12.87 -6.15 -26.00
C GLU A 205 12.53 -7.46 -25.26
N ARG A 206 13.31 -7.80 -24.22
CA ARG A 206 13.11 -9.03 -23.39
C ARG A 206 11.68 -9.18 -22.90
N TRP A 207 11.04 -8.10 -22.50
CA TRP A 207 9.67 -8.09 -21.98
C TRP A 207 8.66 -7.48 -22.97
N GLY A 208 8.90 -7.59 -24.27
CA GLY A 208 8.04 -7.00 -25.31
C GLY A 208 6.58 -7.43 -25.24
N ILE A 209 6.31 -8.64 -24.73
CA ILE A 209 4.94 -9.14 -24.48
C ILE A 209 4.17 -8.31 -23.42
N PHE A 210 4.83 -7.40 -22.67
CA PHE A 210 4.22 -6.63 -21.60
C PHE A 210 3.04 -5.78 -22.07
N PHE A 211 3.22 -5.01 -23.15
CA PHE A 211 2.18 -4.09 -23.60
C PHE A 211 0.95 -4.81 -24.13
N PRO A 212 1.05 -5.79 -25.02
CA PRO A 212 -0.12 -6.53 -25.48
C PRO A 212 -0.81 -7.29 -24.34
N LEU A 213 -0.06 -7.95 -23.43
CA LEU A 213 -0.63 -8.66 -22.32
C LEU A 213 -1.30 -7.71 -21.31
N ALA A 214 -0.65 -6.61 -20.95
CA ALA A 214 -1.20 -5.61 -20.04
C ALA A 214 -2.47 -4.95 -20.58
N PHE A 215 -2.48 -4.63 -21.89
CA PHE A 215 -3.62 -4.01 -22.53
C PHE A 215 -4.79 -5.00 -22.69
N MET A 216 -4.56 -6.19 -23.24
CA MET A 216 -5.65 -7.15 -23.54
C MET A 216 -6.25 -7.81 -22.29
N THR A 217 -5.51 -7.87 -21.17
CA THR A 217 -6.01 -8.44 -19.91
C THR A 217 -6.49 -7.38 -18.91
N GLY A 218 -6.08 -6.13 -19.07
CA GLY A 218 -6.32 -5.08 -18.09
C GLY A 218 -5.73 -5.38 -16.71
N CYS A 219 -4.74 -6.25 -16.59
CA CYS A 219 -4.10 -6.61 -15.33
C CYS A 219 -3.35 -5.42 -14.69
N ARG A 220 -3.28 -5.42 -13.35
CA ARG A 220 -2.43 -4.49 -12.62
C ARG A 220 -0.97 -4.92 -12.74
N ILE A 221 -0.02 -3.96 -12.65
CA ILE A 221 1.40 -4.28 -12.79
C ILE A 221 1.90 -5.33 -11.78
N GLY A 222 1.40 -5.32 -10.55
CA GLY A 222 1.73 -6.36 -9.58
C GLY A 222 1.11 -7.72 -9.90
N GLU A 223 -0.06 -7.75 -10.56
CA GLU A 223 -0.67 -8.98 -11.07
C GLU A 223 0.14 -9.51 -12.24
N LEU A 224 0.52 -8.66 -13.20
CA LEU A 224 1.43 -9.03 -14.31
C LEU A 224 2.74 -9.62 -13.79
N GLY A 225 3.38 -8.98 -12.81
CA GLY A 225 4.62 -9.47 -12.21
C GLY A 225 4.48 -10.79 -11.44
N ALA A 226 3.25 -11.23 -11.14
CA ALA A 226 2.99 -12.51 -10.49
C ALA A 226 2.58 -13.63 -11.45
N LEU A 227 2.37 -13.32 -12.75
CA LEU A 227 1.99 -14.33 -13.75
C LEU A 227 3.18 -15.26 -14.05
N ARG A 228 2.87 -16.55 -14.09
CA ARG A 228 3.80 -17.62 -14.51
C ARG A 228 3.38 -18.17 -15.87
N GLN A 229 4.21 -18.99 -16.48
CA GLN A 229 3.84 -19.71 -17.71
C GLN A 229 2.58 -20.55 -17.45
N SER A 230 2.48 -21.23 -16.31
CA SER A 230 1.31 -22.01 -15.88
C SER A 230 0.04 -21.18 -15.67
N SER A 231 0.13 -19.85 -15.66
CA SER A 231 -1.05 -18.97 -15.63
C SER A 231 -1.82 -18.94 -16.95
N LEU A 232 -1.19 -19.33 -18.07
CA LEU A 232 -1.85 -19.55 -19.35
C LEU A 232 -2.52 -20.93 -19.32
N LYS A 233 -3.84 -20.94 -19.41
CA LYS A 233 -4.66 -22.16 -19.33
C LYS A 233 -5.63 -22.26 -20.50
N CYS A 234 -6.04 -23.48 -20.82
CA CYS A 234 -7.06 -23.75 -21.82
C CYS A 234 -8.12 -24.68 -21.24
N THR A 235 -9.38 -24.34 -21.38
CA THR A 235 -10.52 -25.20 -20.97
C THR A 235 -11.58 -25.14 -22.07
N ASN A 236 -12.01 -26.29 -22.54
CA ASN A 236 -13.01 -26.42 -23.61
C ASN A 236 -12.66 -25.59 -24.88
N GLY A 237 -11.38 -25.50 -25.22
CA GLY A 237 -10.91 -24.73 -26.37
C GLY A 237 -10.81 -23.24 -26.19
N VAL A 238 -11.13 -22.72 -24.98
CA VAL A 238 -11.02 -21.31 -24.64
C VAL A 238 -9.72 -21.09 -23.86
N TRP A 239 -8.84 -20.25 -24.40
CA TRP A 239 -7.61 -19.84 -23.73
C TRP A 239 -7.87 -18.65 -22.80
N TYR A 240 -7.26 -18.68 -21.63
CA TYR A 240 -7.40 -17.61 -20.65
C TYR A 240 -6.15 -17.49 -19.76
N ILE A 241 -5.98 -16.30 -19.18
CA ILE A 241 -4.99 -16.02 -18.13
C ILE A 241 -5.67 -16.15 -16.78
N SER A 242 -5.13 -17.02 -15.90
CA SER A 242 -5.56 -17.16 -14.51
C SER A 242 -4.78 -16.19 -13.63
N VAL A 243 -5.47 -15.19 -13.06
CA VAL A 243 -4.87 -14.19 -12.16
C VAL A 243 -5.18 -14.56 -10.71
N GLU A 244 -4.23 -15.17 -10.03
CA GLU A 244 -4.39 -15.72 -8.68
C GLU A 244 -3.70 -14.87 -7.62
N GLY A 245 -2.66 -14.12 -7.99
CA GLY A 245 -1.84 -13.37 -7.07
C GLY A 245 -1.42 -11.98 -7.56
N SER A 246 -0.72 -11.28 -6.71
CA SER A 246 -0.09 -10.00 -7.02
C SER A 246 1.26 -9.89 -6.31
N LEU A 247 2.31 -9.61 -7.05
CA LEU A 247 3.65 -9.37 -6.53
C LEU A 247 3.73 -7.96 -5.96
N ASN A 248 4.07 -7.86 -4.69
CA ASN A 248 4.16 -6.58 -3.99
C ASN A 248 5.43 -6.50 -3.16
N ARG A 249 6.01 -5.31 -3.07
CA ARG A 249 7.07 -5.01 -2.12
C ARG A 249 6.42 -4.67 -0.78
N VAL A 250 6.71 -5.47 0.23
CA VAL A 250 6.19 -5.32 1.59
C VAL A 250 7.33 -5.21 2.58
N ARG A 251 7.07 -4.65 3.75
CA ARG A 251 8.06 -4.64 4.83
C ARG A 251 8.25 -6.06 5.35
N ASP A 252 9.50 -6.42 5.61
CA ASP A 252 9.81 -7.69 6.25
C ASP A 252 9.57 -7.58 7.76
N TYR A 253 8.61 -8.34 8.26
CA TYR A 253 8.30 -8.45 9.69
C TYR A 253 8.78 -9.78 10.28
N SER A 254 9.29 -10.71 9.44
CA SER A 254 9.76 -12.02 9.91
C SER A 254 11.12 -11.94 10.61
N GLY A 255 11.92 -10.92 10.29
CA GLY A 255 13.30 -10.80 10.77
C GLY A 255 14.26 -11.80 10.14
N GLU A 256 13.81 -12.57 9.14
CA GLU A 256 14.63 -13.58 8.45
C GLU A 256 15.60 -12.96 7.43
N SER A 257 15.43 -11.70 7.09
CA SER A 257 16.24 -10.99 6.11
C SER A 257 16.77 -9.69 6.68
N ASP A 258 18.04 -9.36 6.40
CA ASP A 258 18.63 -8.04 6.71
C ASP A 258 17.99 -6.90 5.92
N LYS A 259 17.15 -7.22 4.94
CA LYS A 259 16.47 -6.24 4.09
C LYS A 259 15.19 -5.75 4.78
N LYS A 260 15.03 -4.43 4.87
CA LYS A 260 13.82 -3.78 5.43
C LYS A 260 12.54 -4.12 4.65
N THR A 261 12.65 -4.55 3.41
CA THR A 261 11.51 -4.88 2.53
C THR A 261 11.83 -6.10 1.68
N VAL A 262 10.83 -6.94 1.46
CA VAL A 262 10.88 -8.13 0.62
C VAL A 262 9.81 -8.08 -0.46
N LEU A 263 10.05 -8.78 -1.56
CA LEU A 263 9.03 -9.02 -2.58
C LEU A 263 8.26 -10.29 -2.20
N ARG A 264 6.94 -10.18 -2.14
CA ARG A 264 6.07 -11.30 -1.81
C ARG A 264 4.88 -11.35 -2.75
N VAL A 265 4.60 -12.54 -3.28
CA VAL A 265 3.34 -12.81 -3.98
C VAL A 265 2.27 -12.98 -2.91
N GLY A 266 1.33 -12.08 -2.88
CA GLY A 266 0.17 -12.11 -2.00
C GLY A 266 -1.12 -12.29 -2.79
N SER A 267 -2.24 -12.45 -2.08
CA SER A 267 -3.56 -12.47 -2.72
C SER A 267 -3.81 -11.19 -3.51
N THR A 268 -4.63 -11.27 -4.54
CA THR A 268 -5.11 -10.09 -5.29
C THR A 268 -5.76 -9.07 -4.36
N LYS A 269 -5.92 -7.81 -4.80
CA LYS A 269 -6.48 -6.73 -3.97
C LYS A 269 -7.80 -7.09 -3.30
N ASN A 270 -8.61 -7.94 -3.95
CA ASN A 270 -9.92 -8.37 -3.45
C ASN A 270 -9.94 -9.84 -3.00
N SER A 271 -8.79 -10.50 -2.89
CA SER A 271 -8.62 -11.92 -2.51
C SER A 271 -9.40 -12.91 -3.39
N LYS A 272 -9.78 -12.50 -4.61
CA LYS A 272 -10.47 -13.34 -5.60
C LYS A 272 -9.55 -13.59 -6.79
N SER A 273 -9.39 -14.86 -7.16
CA SER A 273 -8.84 -15.23 -8.47
C SER A 273 -9.84 -14.86 -9.56
N ARG A 274 -9.34 -14.67 -10.76
CA ARG A 274 -10.18 -14.46 -11.93
C ARG A 274 -9.51 -15.01 -13.18
N GLU A 275 -10.34 -15.44 -14.10
CA GLU A 275 -9.96 -15.93 -15.41
C GLU A 275 -10.29 -14.87 -16.45
N ILE A 276 -9.33 -14.57 -17.30
CA ILE A 276 -9.46 -13.54 -18.34
C ILE A 276 -9.26 -14.23 -19.69
N PRO A 277 -10.33 -14.45 -20.47
CA PRO A 277 -10.22 -14.99 -21.82
C PRO A 277 -9.32 -14.10 -22.68
N ILE A 278 -8.48 -14.73 -23.51
CA ILE A 278 -7.54 -14.02 -24.40
C ILE A 278 -7.67 -14.55 -25.84
N PRO A 279 -7.42 -13.69 -26.84
CA PRO A 279 -7.50 -14.09 -28.23
C PRO A 279 -6.29 -14.95 -28.64
N ALA A 280 -6.46 -15.75 -29.73
CA ALA A 280 -5.45 -16.67 -30.23
C ALA A 280 -4.12 -15.98 -30.60
N GLU A 281 -4.19 -14.76 -31.08
CA GLU A 281 -3.01 -13.95 -31.43
C GLU A 281 -2.12 -13.68 -30.20
N LEU A 282 -2.74 -13.39 -29.05
CA LEU A 282 -2.00 -13.19 -27.81
C LEU A 282 -1.43 -14.51 -27.28
N VAL A 283 -2.16 -15.62 -27.45
CA VAL A 283 -1.68 -16.98 -27.12
C VAL A 283 -0.42 -17.30 -27.91
N ASN A 284 -0.44 -17.06 -29.22
CA ASN A 284 0.71 -17.29 -30.09
C ASN A 284 1.93 -16.43 -29.68
N ALA A 285 1.70 -15.16 -29.36
CA ALA A 285 2.76 -14.27 -28.89
C ALA A 285 3.33 -14.73 -27.54
N LEU A 286 2.50 -15.24 -26.63
CA LEU A 286 2.95 -15.83 -25.37
C LEU A 286 3.79 -17.10 -25.61
N HIS A 287 3.38 -18.00 -26.51
CA HIS A 287 4.16 -19.18 -26.83
C HIS A 287 5.53 -18.82 -27.43
N GLN A 288 5.60 -17.83 -28.32
CA GLN A 288 6.88 -17.32 -28.84
C GLN A 288 7.77 -16.77 -27.70
N HIS A 289 7.17 -16.04 -26.76
CA HIS A 289 7.90 -15.54 -25.58
C HIS A 289 8.39 -16.69 -24.70
N PHE A 290 7.62 -17.74 -24.49
CA PHE A 290 8.00 -18.93 -23.73
C PHE A 290 9.11 -19.72 -24.42
N SER A 291 9.11 -19.78 -25.76
CA SER A 291 10.22 -20.40 -26.52
C SER A 291 11.54 -19.68 -26.28
N LYS A 292 11.55 -18.34 -26.26
CA LYS A 292 12.74 -17.56 -25.92
C LYS A 292 13.21 -17.83 -24.47
N GLN A 293 12.26 -17.93 -23.51
CA GLN A 293 12.60 -18.30 -22.13
C GLN A 293 13.17 -19.72 -22.02
N GLN A 294 12.69 -20.66 -22.85
CA GLN A 294 13.22 -22.02 -22.89
C GLN A 294 14.65 -22.06 -23.45
N GLU A 295 14.96 -21.24 -24.44
CA GLU A 295 16.35 -21.07 -24.95
C GLU A 295 17.28 -20.54 -23.84
N GLU A 296 16.83 -19.54 -23.06
CA GLU A 296 17.57 -19.04 -21.89
C GLU A 296 17.76 -20.15 -20.84
N ALA A 297 16.70 -20.91 -20.54
CA ALA A 297 16.75 -22.01 -19.58
C ALA A 297 17.78 -23.07 -19.95
N ASN A 298 17.91 -23.39 -21.24
CA ASN A 298 18.88 -24.35 -21.75
C ASN A 298 20.35 -23.88 -21.53
N LEU A 299 20.57 -22.56 -21.46
CA LEU A 299 21.90 -21.99 -21.19
C LEU A 299 22.26 -21.94 -19.70
N CYS A 300 21.27 -22.04 -18.80
CA CYS A 300 21.46 -21.88 -17.36
C CYS A 300 21.84 -23.14 -16.60
N CYS A 301 22.21 -24.23 -17.27
CA CYS A 301 22.73 -25.46 -16.64
C CYS A 301 21.88 -26.01 -15.48
N GLY A 302 20.55 -25.87 -15.53
CA GLY A 302 19.61 -26.39 -14.51
C GLY A 302 19.27 -25.42 -13.36
N GLU A 303 19.80 -24.23 -13.34
CA GLU A 303 19.45 -23.20 -12.32
C GLU A 303 18.17 -22.40 -12.67
N TYR A 304 17.59 -22.64 -13.85
CA TYR A 304 16.37 -21.95 -14.27
C TYR A 304 15.13 -22.52 -13.59
N LEU A 305 14.20 -21.63 -13.20
CA LEU A 305 12.96 -22.02 -12.51
C LEU A 305 12.07 -22.89 -13.42
N ASN A 306 11.58 -24.03 -12.94
CA ASN A 306 10.75 -24.97 -13.72
C ASN A 306 9.42 -24.38 -14.24
N ASP A 307 8.79 -23.49 -13.46
CA ASP A 307 7.61 -22.72 -13.87
C ASP A 307 7.95 -21.24 -13.75
N PRO A 308 8.64 -20.67 -14.76
CA PRO A 308 9.14 -19.32 -14.70
C PRO A 308 8.03 -18.28 -14.74
N TYR A 309 8.34 -17.10 -14.23
CA TYR A 309 7.46 -15.94 -14.38
C TYR A 309 7.48 -15.45 -15.84
N ILE A 310 6.34 -14.97 -16.34
CA ILE A 310 6.28 -14.39 -17.70
C ILE A 310 7.24 -13.19 -17.79
N PHE A 311 7.30 -12.38 -16.74
CA PHE A 311 8.26 -11.28 -16.61
C PHE A 311 9.32 -11.67 -15.60
N CYS A 312 10.40 -12.29 -16.07
CA CYS A 312 11.45 -12.84 -15.23
C CYS A 312 12.82 -12.25 -15.49
N ASN A 313 13.76 -12.53 -14.58
CA ASN A 313 15.19 -12.35 -14.77
C ASN A 313 15.79 -13.54 -15.56
N GLU A 314 17.13 -13.57 -15.68
CA GLU A 314 17.88 -14.60 -16.43
C GLU A 314 17.71 -16.03 -15.90
N PHE A 315 17.18 -16.19 -14.68
CA PHE A 315 16.96 -17.48 -14.01
C PHE A 315 15.48 -17.85 -13.91
N GLY A 316 14.59 -17.19 -14.63
CA GLY A 316 13.15 -17.45 -14.59
C GLY A 316 12.42 -16.90 -13.35
N ASN A 317 13.12 -16.24 -12.41
CA ASN A 317 12.53 -15.67 -11.20
C ASN A 317 11.85 -14.32 -11.47
N PHE A 318 10.87 -13.98 -10.65
CA PHE A 318 10.17 -12.70 -10.76
C PHE A 318 11.12 -11.49 -10.70
N VAL A 319 10.75 -10.43 -11.37
CA VAL A 319 11.37 -9.10 -11.24
C VAL A 319 10.49 -8.17 -10.40
N ASP A 320 11.13 -7.19 -9.76
CA ASP A 320 10.38 -6.19 -8.99
C ASP A 320 9.39 -5.44 -9.90
N PRO A 321 8.11 -5.30 -9.51
CA PRO A 321 7.16 -4.50 -10.26
C PRO A 321 7.59 -3.05 -10.52
N SER A 322 8.50 -2.51 -9.68
CA SER A 322 9.11 -1.20 -9.96
C SER A 322 10.07 -1.24 -11.13
N THR A 323 10.77 -2.34 -11.35
CA THR A 323 11.64 -2.54 -12.53
C THR A 323 10.80 -2.57 -13.81
N LEU A 324 9.72 -3.38 -13.83
CA LEU A 324 8.78 -3.41 -14.96
C LEU A 324 8.16 -2.04 -15.23
N ARG A 325 7.81 -1.31 -14.16
CA ARG A 325 7.27 0.05 -14.28
C ARG A 325 8.25 1.02 -14.91
N ASN A 326 9.50 1.00 -14.48
CA ASN A 326 10.53 1.89 -15.00
C ASN A 326 10.83 1.54 -16.45
N TRP A 327 11.10 0.26 -16.74
CA TRP A 327 11.30 -0.22 -18.10
C TRP A 327 10.15 0.17 -19.04
N SER A 328 8.90 -0.05 -18.63
CA SER A 328 7.74 0.32 -19.47
C SER A 328 7.60 1.82 -19.70
N LYS A 329 8.09 2.66 -18.78
CA LYS A 329 8.16 4.11 -18.96
C LYS A 329 9.26 4.50 -19.94
N ASP A 330 10.42 3.85 -19.85
CA ASP A 330 11.53 4.09 -20.76
C ASP A 330 11.14 3.75 -22.21
N ILE A 331 10.40 2.64 -22.40
CA ILE A 331 9.83 2.30 -23.72
C ILE A 331 8.83 3.35 -24.18
N ALA A 332 7.94 3.82 -23.30
CA ALA A 332 6.96 4.84 -23.65
C ALA A 332 7.61 6.19 -23.98
N GLU A 333 8.72 6.52 -23.34
CA GLU A 333 9.52 7.70 -23.67
C GLU A 333 10.19 7.56 -25.03
N LYS A 334 10.78 6.38 -25.35
CA LYS A 334 11.29 6.04 -26.69
C LYS A 334 10.20 6.15 -27.77
N ALA A 335 8.97 5.74 -27.43
CA ALA A 335 7.80 5.84 -28.32
C ALA A 335 7.18 7.24 -28.41
N GLY A 336 7.71 8.24 -27.69
CA GLY A 336 7.22 9.61 -27.69
C GLY A 336 5.95 9.85 -26.88
N ILE A 337 5.51 8.88 -26.05
CA ILE A 337 4.26 8.94 -25.30
C ILE A 337 4.49 9.50 -23.89
N LYS A 338 4.37 10.81 -23.71
CA LYS A 338 4.74 11.53 -22.48
C LYS A 338 3.81 11.31 -21.29
N HIS A 339 2.54 10.96 -21.51
CA HIS A 339 1.53 10.82 -20.46
C HIS A 339 1.36 9.37 -20.00
N TYR A 340 2.29 8.49 -20.37
CA TYR A 340 2.27 7.07 -20.05
C TYR A 340 2.52 6.79 -18.54
N TYR A 341 1.76 5.86 -18.01
CA TYR A 341 2.01 5.13 -16.76
C TYR A 341 1.33 3.75 -16.85
N PRO A 342 1.84 2.67 -16.23
CA PRO A 342 1.36 1.30 -16.49
C PRO A 342 -0.15 1.09 -16.32
N HIS A 343 -0.77 1.78 -15.36
CA HIS A 343 -2.21 1.65 -15.13
C HIS A 343 -3.08 2.28 -16.25
N ILE A 344 -2.47 3.09 -17.13
CA ILE A 344 -3.18 3.69 -18.26
C ILE A 344 -3.60 2.63 -19.27
N LEU A 345 -2.78 1.55 -19.47
CA LEU A 345 -3.15 0.43 -20.36
C LEU A 345 -4.42 -0.26 -19.90
N ARG A 346 -4.54 -0.51 -18.60
CA ARG A 346 -5.78 -1.04 -18.02
C ARG A 346 -6.96 -0.09 -18.18
N LYS A 347 -6.73 1.22 -18.08
CA LYS A 347 -7.77 2.22 -18.30
C LYS A 347 -8.21 2.24 -19.76
N SER A 348 -7.25 2.18 -20.70
CA SER A 348 -7.53 2.13 -22.14
C SER A 348 -8.33 0.89 -22.52
N PHE A 349 -7.92 -0.29 -22.01
CA PHE A 349 -8.70 -1.52 -22.14
C PHE A 349 -10.13 -1.34 -21.63
N ALA A 350 -10.28 -0.85 -20.40
CA ALA A 350 -11.59 -0.69 -19.79
C ALA A 350 -12.50 0.31 -20.54
N THR A 351 -11.92 1.39 -21.06
CA THR A 351 -12.65 2.39 -21.86
C THR A 351 -13.15 1.81 -23.19
N LEU A 352 -12.32 1.02 -23.87
CA LEU A 352 -12.69 0.36 -25.13
C LEU A 352 -13.66 -0.80 -24.88
N ALA A 353 -13.40 -1.65 -23.88
CA ALA A 353 -14.27 -2.77 -23.55
C ALA A 353 -15.66 -2.33 -23.07
N ALA A 354 -15.77 -1.20 -22.37
CA ALA A 354 -17.06 -0.65 -21.93
C ALA A 354 -18.00 -0.26 -23.09
N GLN A 355 -17.49 -0.14 -24.31
CA GLN A 355 -18.32 0.15 -25.50
C GLN A 355 -18.94 -1.11 -26.09
N ASN A 356 -18.36 -2.30 -25.84
CA ASN A 356 -18.70 -3.56 -26.51
C ASN A 356 -19.02 -4.70 -25.52
N MET A 357 -18.96 -4.45 -24.22
CA MET A 357 -19.13 -5.49 -23.18
C MET A 357 -20.07 -4.97 -22.09
N ASP A 358 -20.84 -5.87 -21.49
CA ASP A 358 -21.64 -5.52 -20.33
C ASP A 358 -20.76 -5.18 -19.10
N ILE A 359 -21.29 -4.30 -18.25
CA ILE A 359 -20.55 -3.76 -17.07
C ILE A 359 -20.16 -4.85 -16.07
N LYS A 360 -20.99 -5.91 -15.94
CA LYS A 360 -20.75 -7.00 -15.00
C LYS A 360 -19.55 -7.83 -15.43
N SER A 361 -19.51 -8.21 -16.72
CA SER A 361 -18.39 -8.92 -17.34
C SER A 361 -17.10 -8.07 -17.30
N LEU A 362 -17.17 -6.79 -17.65
CA LEU A 362 -16.03 -5.88 -17.54
C LEU A 362 -15.51 -5.78 -16.11
N SER A 363 -16.41 -5.64 -15.14
CA SER A 363 -16.04 -5.56 -13.73
C SER A 363 -15.39 -6.85 -13.23
N ALA A 364 -15.87 -8.02 -13.70
CA ALA A 364 -15.30 -9.32 -13.37
C ALA A 364 -13.88 -9.46 -13.95
N ILE A 365 -13.67 -9.16 -15.23
CA ILE A 365 -12.36 -9.18 -15.90
C ILE A 365 -11.37 -8.26 -15.18
N LEU A 366 -11.80 -7.04 -14.86
CA LEU A 366 -10.96 -6.08 -14.14
C LEU A 366 -10.75 -6.46 -12.67
N GLY A 367 -11.57 -7.34 -12.08
CA GLY A 367 -11.50 -7.69 -10.66
C GLY A 367 -11.80 -6.48 -9.77
N HIS A 368 -12.87 -5.73 -10.08
CA HIS A 368 -13.39 -4.67 -9.23
C HIS A 368 -14.28 -5.28 -8.13
N SER A 369 -14.22 -4.71 -6.92
CA SER A 369 -15.07 -5.16 -5.80
C SER A 369 -16.54 -4.78 -5.97
N SER A 370 -16.84 -3.80 -6.82
CA SER A 370 -18.18 -3.29 -7.11
C SER A 370 -18.24 -2.78 -8.54
N CYS A 371 -19.37 -3.01 -9.21
CA CYS A 371 -19.64 -2.47 -10.56
C CYS A 371 -19.63 -0.94 -10.58
N SER A 372 -19.95 -0.27 -9.46
CA SER A 372 -19.90 1.19 -9.36
C SER A 372 -18.51 1.76 -9.64
N VAL A 373 -17.43 1.00 -9.36
CA VAL A 373 -16.06 1.41 -9.70
C VAL A 373 -15.88 1.46 -11.22
N SER A 374 -16.39 0.48 -11.95
CA SER A 374 -16.36 0.46 -13.41
C SER A 374 -17.20 1.59 -14.01
N ILE A 375 -18.40 1.81 -13.46
CA ILE A 375 -19.31 2.90 -13.89
C ILE A 375 -18.63 4.26 -13.73
N ASN A 376 -18.14 4.57 -12.54
CA ASN A 376 -17.59 5.89 -12.22
C ASN A 376 -16.28 6.22 -12.93
N HIS A 377 -15.50 5.20 -13.32
CA HIS A 377 -14.17 5.41 -13.92
C HIS A 377 -14.12 5.28 -15.43
N TYR A 378 -15.02 4.49 -16.04
CA TYR A 378 -14.89 4.11 -17.44
C TYR A 378 -16.09 4.47 -18.30
N ILE A 379 -17.26 4.68 -17.72
CA ILE A 379 -18.45 5.12 -18.45
C ILE A 379 -18.55 6.65 -18.35
N ALA A 380 -17.70 7.33 -19.09
CA ALA A 380 -18.04 8.68 -19.52
C ALA A 380 -19.15 8.52 -20.57
N SER A 381 -20.40 8.80 -20.19
CA SER A 381 -21.52 8.77 -21.12
C SER A 381 -21.35 9.90 -22.14
N ASN A 382 -20.70 9.60 -23.29
CA ASN A 382 -20.72 10.53 -24.41
C ASN A 382 -22.09 10.44 -25.12
N LEU A 383 -22.41 11.46 -25.91
CA LEU A 383 -23.70 11.54 -26.62
C LEU A 383 -23.89 10.36 -27.59
N GLU A 384 -22.81 9.86 -28.20
CA GLU A 384 -22.80 8.70 -29.11
C GLU A 384 -23.22 7.41 -28.43
N THR A 385 -22.68 7.14 -27.21
CA THR A 385 -23.04 5.95 -26.42
C THR A 385 -24.52 5.99 -26.01
N LYS A 386 -25.02 7.20 -25.64
CA LYS A 386 -26.45 7.41 -25.36
C LYS A 386 -27.31 7.22 -26.60
N HIS A 387 -26.89 7.75 -27.76
CA HIS A 387 -27.59 7.57 -29.03
C HIS A 387 -27.66 6.09 -29.43
N LYS A 388 -26.55 5.35 -29.33
CA LYS A 388 -26.48 3.92 -29.63
C LYS A 388 -27.42 3.10 -28.73
N ALA A 389 -27.47 3.42 -27.44
CA ALA A 389 -28.38 2.78 -26.49
C ALA A 389 -29.85 3.04 -26.82
N VAL A 390 -30.21 4.29 -27.16
CA VAL A 390 -31.58 4.65 -27.58
C VAL A 390 -31.93 3.98 -28.88
N LYS A 391 -31.01 3.92 -29.86
CA LYS A 391 -31.24 3.25 -31.14
C LYS A 391 -31.56 1.77 -31.01
N ASN A 392 -30.95 1.09 -30.01
CA ASN A 392 -31.25 -0.29 -29.70
C ASN A 392 -32.66 -0.52 -29.09
N LEU A 393 -33.28 0.53 -28.56
CA LEU A 393 -34.67 0.50 -28.07
C LEU A 393 -35.69 0.86 -29.16
N THR A 394 -35.26 1.39 -30.31
CA THR A 394 -36.15 1.82 -31.40
C THR A 394 -37.13 0.74 -31.86
N PRO A 395 -36.72 -0.55 -32.06
CA PRO A 395 -37.67 -1.60 -32.43
C PRO A 395 -38.77 -1.85 -31.39
N ILE A 396 -38.42 -1.80 -30.10
CA ILE A 396 -39.38 -1.98 -28.99
C ILE A 396 -40.32 -0.76 -28.93
N CYS A 397 -39.78 0.43 -29.12
CA CYS A 397 -40.58 1.63 -29.14
C CYS A 397 -41.54 1.68 -30.33
N GLN A 398 -41.15 1.17 -31.52
CA GLN A 398 -42.01 1.03 -32.66
C GLN A 398 -43.18 0.06 -32.42
N GLU A 399 -42.88 -1.13 -31.86
CA GLU A 399 -43.88 -2.12 -31.49
C GLU A 399 -44.90 -1.57 -30.48
N LEU A 400 -44.43 -0.77 -29.48
CA LEU A 400 -45.27 -0.17 -28.47
C LEU A 400 -46.13 0.99 -29.02
N LEU A 401 -45.63 1.74 -30.02
CA LEU A 401 -46.35 2.86 -30.61
C LEU A 401 -47.35 2.39 -31.66
N GLU A 402 -47.09 1.28 -32.37
CA GLU A 402 -48.05 0.64 -33.28
C GLU A 402 -49.29 0.10 -32.58
N ASN A 403 -49.17 -0.23 -31.29
CA ASN A 403 -50.29 -0.70 -30.43
C ASN A 403 -51.10 0.46 -29.80
N ILE A 404 -50.73 1.72 -30.04
CA ILE A 404 -51.41 2.92 -29.47
C ILE A 404 -52.13 3.72 -30.60
N ALA A 405 -51.82 3.46 -31.86
CA ALA A 405 -52.47 4.06 -33.06
C ALA A 405 -53.59 3.17 -33.53
#